data_27f43fbb445b134ca62208f062ce805c
#
_entry.id   27f43fbb445b134ca62208f062ce805c
#
_cell.length_a   1.000
_cell.length_b   1.000
_cell.length_c   1.000
_cell.angle_alpha   90.00
_cell.angle_beta   90.00
_cell.angle_gamma   90.00
#
_symmetry.space_group_name_H-M   'P 1'
#
loop_
_entity.id
_entity.type
_entity.pdbx_description
1 polymer ?
#
loop_
_entity_poly.entity_id
_entity_poly.type
_entity_poly.pdbx_seq_one_letter_code
_entity_poly.pdbx_strand_id
1 'polypeptide(L)'
;MRQLGWFWMALALGLTGCAPEYRAVPLGTASSNYRAVDIVYFRSDAPRVSNPDLSAFVVSTDVPTVRAEVVGYKPGKARRPHRQRNLSLMIAWDQSSSLSETDPERKRFPAVEQLVRNLPDTARLGLVNFASLGASYADYDVCAPMGSSKARVLSELERLSGSPFSVHGTPLWNTLTRAILQMLANEPPDRERWVVLFTDGQNEIGVPTLSEADALQAAQQHKVRLVFVLLGNEQTISRYHEVRQTLEYLAHATGGAVVAVEQAQNLREAFGEVLDTLEYAPCYYVHVRLYETDASRQPEQVQVHLRVADGKERVVNVRW
;
A
#
# COMPACT_ATOMS: atom_id res chain seq x y z
N MET A 1 16.90 34.75 37.44
CA MET A 1 16.02 34.09 38.42
C MET A 1 14.77 33.61 37.69
N ARG A 2 14.57 32.29 37.75
CA ARG A 2 13.39 31.50 37.38
C ARG A 2 12.79 31.69 35.96
N GLN A 3 13.28 30.85 35.06
CA GLN A 3 12.58 30.41 33.88
C GLN A 3 11.39 29.54 34.26
N LEU A 4 10.20 29.85 33.76
CA LEU A 4 9.03 28.97 33.78
C LEU A 4 8.82 28.46 32.34
N GLY A 5 9.20 27.21 32.11
CA GLY A 5 8.87 26.49 30.91
C GLY A 5 7.39 26.07 30.94
N TRP A 6 6.68 26.38 29.88
CA TRP A 6 5.32 25.88 29.63
C TRP A 6 5.39 24.70 28.69
N PHE A 7 5.26 23.51 29.28
CA PHE A 7 4.97 22.27 28.56
C PHE A 7 3.46 22.27 28.25
N TRP A 8 3.10 22.35 26.98
CA TRP A 8 1.76 22.03 26.53
C TRP A 8 1.72 20.56 26.11
N MET A 9 1.16 19.74 26.98
CA MET A 9 0.79 18.36 26.74
C MET A 9 -0.52 18.38 25.95
N ALA A 10 -0.47 18.04 24.68
CA ALA A 10 -1.66 17.84 23.86
C ALA A 10 -2.33 16.54 24.29
N LEU A 11 -3.42 16.65 25.03
CA LEU A 11 -4.30 15.55 25.37
C LEU A 11 -5.05 15.12 24.10
N ALA A 12 -4.71 13.98 23.54
CA ALA A 12 -5.45 13.35 22.47
C ALA A 12 -6.73 12.73 23.03
N LEU A 13 -7.82 13.48 22.99
CA LEU A 13 -9.17 12.92 23.14
C LEU A 13 -9.53 12.20 21.83
N GLY A 14 -9.69 10.89 21.93
CA GLY A 14 -10.13 10.03 20.83
C GLY A 14 -11.55 10.39 20.40
N LEU A 15 -11.65 11.00 19.25
CA LEU A 15 -12.86 11.04 18.44
C LEU A 15 -12.52 10.45 17.09
N THR A 16 -13.30 9.46 16.68
CA THR A 16 -13.30 8.77 15.41
C THR A 16 -13.53 9.76 14.27
N GLY A 17 -12.46 10.36 13.79
CA GLY A 17 -12.45 11.27 12.65
C GLY A 17 -11.10 11.13 11.95
N CYS A 18 -11.11 11.22 10.62
CA CYS A 18 -9.95 11.17 9.75
C CYS A 18 -8.72 11.82 10.38
N ALA A 19 -7.59 11.11 10.38
CA ALA A 19 -6.31 11.71 10.76
C ALA A 19 -6.12 13.00 9.95
N PRO A 20 -5.67 14.10 10.57
CA PRO A 20 -5.54 15.37 9.88
C PRO A 20 -4.59 15.20 8.69
N GLU A 21 -5.04 15.63 7.52
CA GLU A 21 -4.25 15.61 6.27
C GLU A 21 -3.09 16.61 6.30
N TYR A 22 -2.86 17.26 7.43
CA TYR A 22 -1.78 18.23 7.64
C TYR A 22 -1.16 18.06 9.03
N ARG A 23 0.07 18.48 9.14
CA ARG A 23 0.78 18.66 10.41
C ARG A 23 1.13 20.12 10.57
N ALA A 24 0.50 20.80 11.52
CA ALA A 24 0.94 22.13 11.92
C ALA A 24 2.29 22.02 12.63
N VAL A 25 3.31 22.67 12.09
CA VAL A 25 4.63 22.78 12.74
C VAL A 25 4.70 24.15 13.39
N PRO A 26 4.73 24.27 14.73
CA PRO A 26 5.00 25.55 15.38
C PRO A 26 6.47 25.90 15.13
N LEU A 27 6.73 26.79 14.21
CA LEU A 27 8.04 27.41 14.07
C LEU A 27 8.16 28.55 15.06
N GLY A 28 9.21 28.47 15.89
CA GLY A 28 9.44 29.28 17.05
C GLY A 28 9.46 30.79 16.85
N THR A 29 9.21 31.48 17.98
CA THR A 29 9.42 32.87 18.35
C THR A 29 8.98 33.96 17.37
N ALA A 30 7.83 34.48 17.67
CA ALA A 30 7.29 35.83 17.55
C ALA A 30 8.17 36.88 16.86
N SER A 31 7.95 37.10 15.58
CA SER A 31 7.90 38.41 14.92
C SER A 31 7.37 38.34 13.48
N SER A 32 6.86 37.26 13.01
CA SER A 32 6.34 37.14 11.64
C SER A 32 4.88 36.76 11.65
N ASN A 33 4.04 37.58 10.99
CA ASN A 33 2.63 37.32 10.73
C ASN A 33 2.45 36.13 9.75
N TYR A 34 3.08 35.00 10.01
CA TYR A 34 2.93 33.81 9.17
C TYR A 34 2.76 32.55 9.98
N ARG A 35 2.09 31.57 9.40
CA ARG A 35 2.01 30.21 9.88
C ARG A 35 2.61 29.25 8.87
N ALA A 36 3.26 28.21 9.34
CA ALA A 36 3.76 27.14 8.51
C ALA A 36 2.87 25.89 8.67
N VAL A 37 2.54 25.25 7.56
CA VAL A 37 1.69 24.06 7.53
C VAL A 37 2.30 23.05 6.57
N ASP A 38 2.40 21.80 6.99
CA ASP A 38 2.77 20.68 6.12
C ASP A 38 1.49 20.01 5.61
N ILE A 39 1.27 20.06 4.31
CA ILE A 39 0.15 19.41 3.65
C ILE A 39 0.63 18.10 3.04
N VAL A 40 -0.05 16.99 3.38
CA VAL A 40 0.22 15.68 2.79
C VAL A 40 -0.48 15.59 1.44
N TYR A 41 0.29 15.47 0.37
CA TYR A 41 -0.22 15.27 -0.99
C TYR A 41 0.20 13.87 -1.48
N PHE A 42 -0.75 12.95 -1.64
CA PHE A 42 -0.45 11.58 -2.06
C PHE A 42 0.01 11.54 -3.53
N ARG A 43 1.06 10.76 -3.81
CA ARG A 43 1.60 10.65 -5.17
C ARG A 43 0.63 10.03 -6.17
N SER A 44 -0.34 9.25 -5.70
CA SER A 44 -1.43 8.72 -6.54
C SER A 44 -2.37 9.81 -7.07
N ASP A 45 -2.37 10.98 -6.45
CA ASP A 45 -3.19 12.12 -6.85
C ASP A 45 -2.41 13.10 -7.74
N ALA A 46 -1.08 12.93 -7.82
CA ALA A 46 -0.22 13.70 -8.70
C ALA A 46 -0.16 13.09 -10.10
N PRO A 47 0.05 13.89 -11.16
CA PRO A 47 0.46 13.36 -12.45
C PRO A 47 1.78 12.58 -12.29
N ARG A 48 2.11 11.71 -13.25
CA ARG A 48 3.29 10.83 -13.22
C ARG A 48 4.62 11.63 -13.33
N VAL A 49 4.84 12.56 -12.44
CA VAL A 49 6.08 13.33 -12.35
C VAL A 49 6.89 12.77 -11.20
N SER A 50 8.04 12.19 -11.49
CA SER A 50 8.88 11.56 -10.47
C SER A 50 9.48 12.54 -9.46
N ASN A 51 9.76 13.78 -9.86
CA ASN A 51 10.19 14.87 -8.99
C ASN A 51 9.61 16.18 -9.54
N PRO A 52 8.44 16.63 -9.04
CA PRO A 52 7.85 17.89 -9.48
C PRO A 52 8.73 19.07 -9.10
N ASP A 53 8.84 20.04 -9.97
CA ASP A 53 9.39 21.35 -9.61
C ASP A 53 8.46 22.06 -8.60
N LEU A 54 8.97 22.96 -7.77
CA LEU A 54 8.15 23.74 -6.84
C LEU A 54 7.03 24.49 -7.54
N SER A 55 7.26 24.97 -8.75
CA SER A 55 6.26 25.64 -9.59
C SER A 55 5.08 24.75 -9.99
N ALA A 56 5.22 23.43 -9.87
CA ALA A 56 4.13 22.48 -10.11
C ALA A 56 3.07 22.50 -8.99
N PHE A 57 3.43 23.00 -7.79
CA PHE A 57 2.50 23.11 -6.68
C PHE A 57 1.83 24.48 -6.67
N VAL A 58 0.53 24.47 -6.84
CA VAL A 58 -0.30 25.68 -6.77
C VAL A 58 -1.06 25.67 -5.46
N VAL A 59 -0.93 26.75 -4.69
CA VAL A 59 -1.64 26.91 -3.42
C VAL A 59 -2.45 28.21 -3.41
N SER A 60 -3.64 28.15 -2.83
CA SER A 60 -4.52 29.29 -2.60
C SER A 60 -5.28 29.14 -1.28
N THR A 61 -5.94 30.20 -0.85
CA THR A 61 -6.80 30.19 0.34
C THR A 61 -8.18 30.74 0.01
N ASP A 62 -9.17 30.39 0.82
CA ASP A 62 -10.54 30.92 0.73
C ASP A 62 -10.68 32.31 1.40
N VAL A 63 -9.67 32.74 2.16
CA VAL A 63 -9.67 34.03 2.89
C VAL A 63 -8.83 35.04 2.16
N PRO A 64 -9.41 36.15 1.62
CA PRO A 64 -8.68 37.16 0.81
C PRO A 64 -7.52 37.84 1.53
N THR A 65 -7.59 37.93 2.87
CA THR A 65 -6.54 38.54 3.70
C THR A 65 -5.40 37.59 4.05
N VAL A 66 -5.49 36.34 3.62
CA VAL A 66 -4.43 35.35 3.83
C VAL A 66 -3.85 34.90 2.50
N ARG A 67 -2.56 35.09 2.32
CA ARG A 67 -1.79 34.57 1.18
C ARG A 67 -1.13 33.26 1.56
N ALA A 68 -1.07 32.33 0.62
CA ALA A 68 -0.36 31.08 0.76
C ALA A 68 0.79 30.97 -0.25
N GLU A 69 1.89 30.40 0.18
CA GLU A 69 3.07 30.17 -0.64
C GLU A 69 3.64 28.78 -0.36
N VAL A 70 3.99 28.02 -1.40
CA VAL A 70 4.74 26.79 -1.27
C VAL A 70 6.21 27.12 -1.15
N VAL A 71 6.80 26.83 0.01
CA VAL A 71 8.21 27.13 0.29
C VAL A 71 9.13 25.93 0.10
N GLY A 72 8.58 24.75 -0.05
CA GLY A 72 9.33 23.52 -0.28
C GLY A 72 8.45 22.30 -0.24
N TYR A 73 9.02 21.16 -0.57
CA TYR A 73 8.41 19.84 -0.32
C TYR A 73 9.51 18.81 -0.06
N LYS A 74 9.11 17.69 0.55
CA LYS A 74 9.95 16.51 0.66
C LYS A 74 9.14 15.25 0.33
N PRO A 75 9.73 14.28 -0.36
CA PRO A 75 9.10 12.97 -0.53
C PRO A 75 9.01 12.24 0.80
N GLY A 76 7.99 11.41 0.95
CA GLY A 76 7.79 10.61 2.15
C GLY A 76 6.70 9.56 1.96
N LYS A 77 6.27 8.98 3.06
CA LYS A 77 5.13 8.06 3.12
C LYS A 77 4.15 8.58 4.16
N ALA A 78 2.88 8.57 3.84
CA ALA A 78 1.82 8.92 4.78
C ALA A 78 0.78 7.80 4.86
N ARG A 79 0.14 7.69 6.02
CA ARG A 79 -0.91 6.70 6.23
C ARG A 79 -2.08 6.96 5.30
N ARG A 80 -2.59 5.93 4.65
CA ARG A 80 -3.73 6.02 3.73
C ARG A 80 -4.99 6.42 4.50
N PRO A 81 -5.74 7.45 4.08
CA PRO A 81 -6.81 8.04 4.90
C PRO A 81 -8.00 7.10 5.16
N HIS A 82 -8.32 6.17 4.28
CA HIS A 82 -9.52 5.34 4.38
C HIS A 82 -9.27 3.86 4.70
N ARG A 83 -8.04 3.49 4.98
CA ARG A 83 -7.63 2.11 4.99
C ARG A 83 -8.19 1.25 6.13
N GLN A 84 -8.41 1.80 7.29
CA GLN A 84 -8.86 1.00 8.44
C GLN A 84 -10.26 0.39 8.27
N ARG A 85 -11.03 0.83 7.27
CA ARG A 85 -12.43 0.44 7.10
C ARG A 85 -12.74 -0.33 5.81
N ASN A 86 -11.94 -0.15 4.76
CA ASN A 86 -12.35 -0.57 3.41
C ASN A 86 -11.25 -1.33 2.64
N LEU A 87 -10.57 -2.27 3.30
CA LEU A 87 -9.57 -3.13 2.67
C LEU A 87 -10.19 -4.45 2.21
N SER A 88 -10.03 -4.80 0.94
CA SER A 88 -10.22 -6.15 0.39
C SER A 88 -8.89 -6.70 -0.04
N LEU A 89 -8.40 -7.73 0.63
CA LEU A 89 -7.10 -8.34 0.41
C LEU A 89 -7.25 -9.81 0.05
N MET A 90 -6.79 -10.19 -1.13
CA MET A 90 -6.59 -11.57 -1.52
C MET A 90 -5.14 -11.97 -1.31
N ILE A 91 -4.91 -13.06 -0.63
CA ILE A 91 -3.61 -13.70 -0.47
C ILE A 91 -3.54 -14.82 -1.49
N ALA A 92 -2.58 -14.75 -2.42
CA ALA A 92 -2.29 -15.80 -3.38
C ALA A 92 -1.00 -16.52 -2.94
N TRP A 93 -1.14 -17.82 -2.65
CA TRP A 93 -0.17 -18.60 -1.91
C TRP A 93 0.45 -19.69 -2.76
N ASP A 94 1.76 -19.62 -2.97
CA ASP A 94 2.51 -20.64 -3.70
C ASP A 94 2.77 -21.87 -2.82
N GLN A 95 2.51 -23.05 -3.37
CA GLN A 95 2.77 -24.34 -2.75
C GLN A 95 3.61 -25.25 -3.66
N SER A 96 4.35 -24.67 -4.60
CA SER A 96 5.20 -25.41 -5.56
C SER A 96 6.32 -26.19 -4.87
N SER A 97 6.88 -27.17 -5.59
CA SER A 97 7.93 -28.05 -5.05
C SER A 97 9.25 -27.34 -4.78
N SER A 98 9.55 -26.25 -5.49
CA SER A 98 10.75 -25.43 -5.29
C SER A 98 10.85 -24.89 -3.86
N LEU A 99 9.70 -24.63 -3.22
CA LEU A 99 9.65 -24.22 -1.83
C LEU A 99 10.17 -25.28 -0.84
N SER A 100 10.31 -26.52 -1.24
CA SER A 100 10.97 -27.55 -0.41
C SER A 100 12.47 -27.28 -0.24
N GLU A 101 13.07 -26.50 -1.14
CA GLU A 101 14.47 -26.09 -1.11
C GLU A 101 14.64 -24.66 -0.56
N THR A 102 13.77 -23.73 -0.99
CA THR A 102 13.88 -22.32 -0.64
C THR A 102 13.29 -21.98 0.72
N ASP A 103 12.26 -22.73 1.18
CA ASP A 103 11.60 -22.58 2.49
C ASP A 103 11.26 -23.93 3.13
N PRO A 104 12.25 -24.83 3.38
CA PRO A 104 12.00 -26.18 3.91
C PRO A 104 11.35 -26.16 5.31
N GLU A 105 11.65 -25.14 6.12
CA GLU A 105 11.09 -24.97 7.46
C GLU A 105 9.75 -24.25 7.45
N ARG A 106 9.23 -23.90 6.28
CA ARG A 106 7.91 -23.25 6.11
C ARG A 106 7.77 -21.93 6.88
N LYS A 107 8.85 -21.15 6.96
CA LYS A 107 8.88 -19.84 7.63
C LYS A 107 7.86 -18.84 7.08
N ARG A 108 7.43 -19.04 5.82
CA ARG A 108 6.39 -18.23 5.19
C ARG A 108 5.05 -18.25 5.95
N PHE A 109 4.69 -19.38 6.61
CA PHE A 109 3.42 -19.47 7.31
C PHE A 109 3.34 -18.57 8.55
N PRO A 110 4.26 -18.63 9.52
CA PRO A 110 4.23 -17.69 10.65
C PRO A 110 4.38 -16.22 10.21
N ALA A 111 5.05 -15.96 9.09
CA ALA A 111 5.19 -14.61 8.56
C ALA A 111 3.87 -14.05 8.01
N VAL A 112 3.14 -14.82 7.20
CA VAL A 112 1.83 -14.39 6.68
C VAL A 112 0.75 -14.38 7.77
N GLU A 113 0.81 -15.29 8.75
CA GLU A 113 -0.08 -15.23 9.92
C GLU A 113 0.05 -13.90 10.66
N GLN A 114 1.28 -13.41 10.86
CA GLN A 114 1.52 -12.12 11.48
C GLN A 114 0.91 -10.98 10.63
N LEU A 115 1.06 -11.02 9.30
CA LEU A 115 0.38 -10.07 8.42
C LEU A 115 -1.13 -10.07 8.67
N VAL A 116 -1.77 -11.25 8.60
CA VAL A 116 -3.23 -11.40 8.77
C VAL A 116 -3.69 -10.89 10.14
N ARG A 117 -2.97 -11.21 11.22
CA ARG A 117 -3.30 -10.76 12.58
C ARG A 117 -3.25 -9.24 12.72
N ASN A 118 -2.32 -8.58 12.03
CA ASN A 118 -2.10 -7.13 12.09
C ASN A 118 -3.01 -6.32 11.15
N LEU A 119 -3.76 -6.97 10.25
CA LEU A 119 -4.76 -6.28 9.43
C LEU A 119 -5.92 -5.74 10.29
N PRO A 120 -6.64 -4.70 9.84
CA PRO A 120 -7.86 -4.25 10.55
C PRO A 120 -8.94 -5.33 10.54
N ASP A 121 -9.78 -5.38 11.59
CA ASP A 121 -10.87 -6.36 11.69
C ASP A 121 -11.95 -6.17 10.63
N THR A 122 -12.02 -4.98 10.05
CA THR A 122 -12.91 -4.66 8.93
C THR A 122 -12.38 -5.09 7.56
N ALA A 123 -11.16 -5.64 7.50
CA ALA A 123 -10.60 -6.17 6.26
C ALA A 123 -11.41 -7.39 5.79
N ARG A 124 -11.74 -7.40 4.51
CA ARG A 124 -12.32 -8.55 3.83
C ARG A 124 -11.17 -9.35 3.23
N LEU A 125 -11.04 -10.59 3.63
CA LEU A 125 -9.91 -11.42 3.25
C LEU A 125 -10.35 -12.55 2.33
N GLY A 126 -9.46 -12.97 1.45
CA GLY A 126 -9.55 -14.18 0.65
C GLY A 126 -8.19 -14.88 0.62
N LEU A 127 -8.18 -16.19 0.46
CA LEU A 127 -6.98 -17.01 0.32
C LEU A 127 -7.15 -17.98 -0.83
N VAL A 128 -6.24 -17.92 -1.78
CA VAL A 128 -6.09 -18.91 -2.84
C VAL A 128 -4.73 -19.59 -2.71
N ASN A 129 -4.72 -20.90 -2.87
CA ASN A 129 -3.50 -21.70 -2.95
C ASN A 129 -3.28 -22.07 -4.40
N PHE A 130 -2.11 -21.81 -4.92
CA PHE A 130 -1.74 -22.22 -6.26
C PHE A 130 -0.44 -23.02 -6.23
N ALA A 131 -0.45 -23.99 -6.94
CA ALA A 131 0.56 -24.82 -7.54
C ALA A 131 -0.27 -25.80 -8.33
N SER A 132 0.17 -26.23 -9.45
CA SER A 132 -0.63 -27.11 -10.29
C SER A 132 -1.04 -28.38 -9.54
N LEU A 133 -2.31 -28.58 -9.33
CA LEU A 133 -2.88 -29.76 -8.66
C LEU A 133 -3.20 -30.88 -9.67
N GLY A 134 -2.28 -31.21 -10.54
CA GLY A 134 -2.43 -32.32 -11.48
C GLY A 134 -2.98 -31.94 -12.86
N ALA A 135 -3.33 -32.97 -13.64
CA ALA A 135 -3.67 -32.81 -15.05
C ALA A 135 -4.98 -32.08 -15.37
N SER A 136 -5.78 -31.74 -14.39
CA SER A 136 -6.90 -30.83 -14.56
C SER A 136 -6.37 -29.44 -14.32
N TYR A 137 -6.33 -28.62 -15.31
CA TYR A 137 -5.89 -27.21 -15.36
C TYR A 137 -6.59 -26.26 -14.38
N ALA A 138 -6.86 -26.71 -13.16
CA ALA A 138 -7.26 -25.85 -12.06
C ALA A 138 -6.04 -25.05 -11.65
N ASP A 139 -6.04 -23.76 -11.97
CA ASP A 139 -4.91 -22.89 -11.75
C ASP A 139 -4.69 -22.62 -10.25
N TYR A 140 -5.75 -22.78 -9.44
CA TYR A 140 -5.70 -22.55 -8.00
C TYR A 140 -6.91 -23.15 -7.27
N ASP A 141 -6.75 -23.33 -5.96
CA ASP A 141 -7.84 -23.67 -5.02
C ASP A 141 -8.25 -22.46 -4.22
N VAL A 142 -9.55 -22.23 -4.07
CA VAL A 142 -10.09 -21.23 -3.15
C VAL A 142 -10.17 -21.83 -1.75
N CYS A 143 -9.17 -21.55 -0.92
CA CYS A 143 -9.12 -22.00 0.48
C CYS A 143 -10.08 -21.18 1.36
N ALA A 144 -10.10 -19.85 1.15
CA ALA A 144 -11.03 -18.96 1.81
C ALA A 144 -11.59 -17.96 0.78
N PRO A 145 -12.91 -17.90 0.53
CA PRO A 145 -13.50 -16.94 -0.39
C PRO A 145 -13.37 -15.51 0.14
N MET A 146 -13.47 -14.51 -0.76
CA MET A 146 -13.45 -13.11 -0.34
C MET A 146 -14.55 -12.81 0.69
N GLY A 147 -14.18 -12.02 1.70
CA GLY A 147 -15.06 -11.73 2.84
C GLY A 147 -14.94 -12.71 3.99
N SER A 148 -14.02 -13.66 3.92
CA SER A 148 -13.71 -14.55 5.06
C SER A 148 -13.14 -13.77 6.24
N SER A 149 -13.42 -14.26 7.44
CA SER A 149 -12.82 -13.72 8.68
C SER A 149 -11.34 -14.05 8.79
N LYS A 150 -10.60 -13.27 9.57
CA LYS A 150 -9.20 -13.57 9.91
C LYS A 150 -9.04 -15.00 10.44
N ALA A 151 -9.93 -15.41 11.35
CA ALA A 151 -9.88 -16.75 11.95
C ALA A 151 -9.97 -17.84 10.90
N ARG A 152 -10.85 -17.69 9.89
CA ARG A 152 -10.95 -18.66 8.80
C ARG A 152 -9.67 -18.69 7.95
N VAL A 153 -9.14 -17.55 7.59
CA VAL A 153 -7.89 -17.46 6.79
C VAL A 153 -6.72 -18.09 7.56
N LEU A 154 -6.60 -17.82 8.86
CA LEU A 154 -5.57 -18.39 9.71
C LEU A 154 -5.69 -19.92 9.82
N SER A 155 -6.91 -20.45 9.98
CA SER A 155 -7.15 -21.89 10.01
C SER A 155 -6.79 -22.59 8.68
N GLU A 156 -7.08 -21.93 7.54
CA GLU A 156 -6.69 -22.47 6.23
C GLU A 156 -5.16 -22.41 6.01
N LEU A 157 -4.49 -21.34 6.47
CA LEU A 157 -3.03 -21.26 6.45
C LEU A 157 -2.39 -22.38 7.31
N GLU A 158 -2.94 -22.65 8.49
CA GLU A 158 -2.49 -23.75 9.34
C GLU A 158 -2.66 -25.11 8.63
N ARG A 159 -3.81 -25.34 7.99
CA ARG A 159 -4.05 -26.54 7.19
C ARG A 159 -3.04 -26.67 6.03
N LEU A 160 -2.77 -25.59 5.31
CA LEU A 160 -1.77 -25.56 4.22
C LEU A 160 -0.36 -25.80 4.73
N SER A 161 -0.03 -25.35 5.94
CA SER A 161 1.29 -25.57 6.53
C SER A 161 1.60 -27.05 6.76
N GLY A 162 0.57 -27.87 7.00
CA GLY A 162 0.68 -29.32 7.10
C GLY A 162 0.59 -30.09 5.76
N SER A 163 0.23 -29.38 4.65
CA SER A 163 0.05 -30.02 3.35
C SER A 163 1.39 -30.25 2.63
N PRO A 164 1.51 -31.30 1.80
CA PRO A 164 2.72 -31.54 1.01
C PRO A 164 2.91 -30.39 -0.02
N PHE A 165 4.14 -30.20 -0.47
CA PHE A 165 4.43 -29.38 -1.63
C PHE A 165 3.89 -30.07 -2.89
N SER A 166 3.42 -29.27 -3.84
CA SER A 166 2.96 -29.76 -5.12
C SER A 166 4.16 -30.07 -6.03
N VAL A 167 4.10 -31.16 -6.75
CA VAL A 167 5.12 -31.59 -7.72
C VAL A 167 4.85 -31.04 -9.14
N HIS A 168 3.84 -30.24 -9.30
CA HIS A 168 3.44 -29.66 -10.59
C HIS A 168 3.90 -28.21 -10.71
N GLY A 169 3.88 -27.67 -11.92
CA GLY A 169 4.36 -26.32 -12.20
C GLY A 169 3.58 -25.19 -11.50
N THR A 170 4.01 -23.98 -11.70
CA THR A 170 3.51 -22.75 -11.04
C THR A 170 2.67 -21.93 -12.01
N PRO A 171 1.32 -22.02 -12.02
CA PRO A 171 0.44 -21.30 -12.95
C PRO A 171 0.19 -19.86 -12.49
N LEU A 172 1.25 -19.06 -12.35
CA LEU A 172 1.25 -17.76 -11.72
C LEU A 172 0.25 -16.78 -12.38
N TRP A 173 0.35 -16.61 -13.69
CA TRP A 173 -0.47 -15.63 -14.42
C TRP A 173 -1.93 -16.06 -14.52
N ASN A 174 -2.17 -17.35 -14.73
CA ASN A 174 -3.53 -17.91 -14.73
C ASN A 174 -4.20 -17.67 -13.38
N THR A 175 -3.51 -18.01 -12.29
CA THR A 175 -3.99 -17.82 -10.93
C THR A 175 -4.30 -16.36 -10.67
N LEU A 176 -3.33 -15.48 -10.93
CA LEU A 176 -3.47 -14.04 -10.63
C LEU A 176 -4.66 -13.44 -11.41
N THR A 177 -4.70 -13.67 -12.73
CA THR A 177 -5.77 -13.13 -13.58
C THR A 177 -7.16 -13.63 -13.17
N ARG A 178 -7.31 -14.95 -13.06
CA ARG A 178 -8.62 -15.54 -12.76
C ARG A 178 -9.09 -15.23 -11.34
N ALA A 179 -8.18 -15.24 -10.36
CA ALA A 179 -8.54 -14.90 -8.99
C ALA A 179 -8.96 -13.42 -8.87
N ILE A 180 -8.33 -12.50 -9.60
CA ILE A 180 -8.79 -11.10 -9.69
C ILE A 180 -10.21 -11.05 -10.23
N LEU A 181 -10.45 -11.68 -11.39
CA LEU A 181 -11.75 -11.64 -12.06
C LEU A 181 -12.86 -12.32 -11.26
N GLN A 182 -12.58 -13.42 -10.59
CA GLN A 182 -13.59 -14.20 -9.88
C GLN A 182 -13.83 -13.74 -8.45
N MET A 183 -12.83 -13.19 -7.79
CA MET A 183 -12.90 -12.85 -6.37
C MET A 183 -12.93 -11.34 -6.12
N LEU A 184 -11.99 -10.57 -6.69
CA LEU A 184 -11.85 -9.15 -6.39
C LEU A 184 -12.71 -8.23 -7.27
N ALA A 185 -13.02 -8.64 -8.49
CA ALA A 185 -13.83 -7.82 -9.41
C ALA A 185 -15.20 -7.46 -8.82
N ASN A 186 -15.77 -8.36 -8.02
CA ASN A 186 -17.09 -8.23 -7.41
C ASN A 186 -17.07 -7.55 -6.02
N GLU A 187 -15.91 -7.17 -5.51
CA GLU A 187 -15.85 -6.44 -4.24
C GLU A 187 -16.44 -5.02 -4.38
N PRO A 188 -17.04 -4.46 -3.32
CA PRO A 188 -17.64 -3.14 -3.36
C PRO A 188 -16.69 -2.07 -3.92
N PRO A 189 -17.17 -1.10 -4.72
CA PRO A 189 -16.32 -0.14 -5.43
C PRO A 189 -15.60 0.86 -4.53
N ASP A 190 -16.08 1.05 -3.30
CA ASP A 190 -15.50 1.91 -2.27
C ASP A 190 -14.35 1.24 -1.52
N ARG A 191 -14.06 -0.03 -1.80
CA ARG A 191 -12.98 -0.78 -1.15
C ARG A 191 -11.68 -0.70 -1.95
N GLU A 192 -10.57 -0.54 -1.25
CA GLU A 192 -9.24 -0.74 -1.83
C GLU A 192 -9.00 -2.23 -2.04
N ARG A 193 -8.69 -2.62 -3.26
CA ARG A 193 -8.50 -4.02 -3.66
C ARG A 193 -7.03 -4.31 -3.83
N TRP A 194 -6.57 -5.35 -3.14
CA TRP A 194 -5.17 -5.73 -3.14
C TRP A 194 -5.01 -7.24 -3.32
N VAL A 195 -3.93 -7.61 -3.99
CA VAL A 195 -3.38 -8.96 -3.99
C VAL A 195 -2.02 -8.91 -3.32
N VAL A 196 -1.79 -9.82 -2.37
CA VAL A 196 -0.45 -10.17 -1.91
C VAL A 196 -0.16 -11.57 -2.43
N LEU A 197 0.78 -11.68 -3.36
CA LEU A 197 1.18 -12.94 -3.96
C LEU A 197 2.58 -13.30 -3.45
N PHE A 198 2.68 -14.48 -2.82
CA PHE A 198 3.94 -15.07 -2.41
C PHE A 198 4.36 -16.15 -3.41
N THR A 199 5.60 -16.11 -3.87
CA THR A 199 6.21 -17.12 -4.75
C THR A 199 7.73 -17.14 -4.60
N ASP A 200 8.35 -18.26 -4.93
CA ASP A 200 9.79 -18.41 -5.07
C ASP A 200 10.21 -18.69 -6.53
N GLY A 201 9.30 -18.50 -7.47
CA GLY A 201 9.54 -18.92 -8.84
C GLY A 201 8.89 -18.05 -9.91
N GLN A 202 9.13 -18.48 -11.11
CA GLN A 202 8.54 -17.94 -12.32
C GLN A 202 7.28 -18.73 -12.71
N ASN A 203 6.54 -18.20 -13.68
CA ASN A 203 5.41 -18.92 -14.24
C ASN A 203 5.89 -20.16 -14.99
N GLU A 204 5.62 -21.35 -14.45
CA GLU A 204 6.01 -22.64 -15.00
C GLU A 204 4.79 -23.53 -15.18
N ILE A 205 4.20 -23.47 -16.36
CA ILE A 205 3.11 -24.34 -16.78
C ILE A 205 3.36 -24.89 -18.19
N GLY A 206 3.00 -26.15 -18.39
CA GLY A 206 3.20 -26.83 -19.68
C GLY A 206 2.37 -26.26 -20.83
N VAL A 207 1.30 -25.52 -20.54
CA VAL A 207 0.44 -24.87 -21.53
C VAL A 207 0.12 -23.45 -21.05
N PRO A 208 0.74 -22.41 -21.59
CA PRO A 208 0.42 -21.05 -21.24
C PRO A 208 -1.00 -20.71 -21.75
N THR A 209 -1.88 -20.26 -20.88
CA THR A 209 -3.22 -19.81 -21.24
C THR A 209 -3.40 -18.33 -21.06
N LEU A 210 -2.78 -17.76 -20.01
CA LEU A 210 -2.81 -16.33 -19.71
C LEU A 210 -1.36 -15.84 -19.49
N SER A 211 -1.14 -14.57 -19.82
CA SER A 211 0.15 -13.91 -19.74
C SER A 211 0.21 -12.89 -18.59
N GLU A 212 1.40 -12.34 -18.34
CA GLU A 212 1.57 -11.18 -17.46
C GLU A 212 0.76 -9.97 -17.93
N ALA A 213 0.58 -9.81 -19.25
CA ALA A 213 -0.23 -8.73 -19.81
C ALA A 213 -1.72 -8.89 -19.47
N ASP A 214 -2.24 -10.11 -19.47
CA ASP A 214 -3.62 -10.41 -19.06
C ASP A 214 -3.82 -10.12 -17.57
N ALA A 215 -2.84 -10.49 -16.74
CA ALA A 215 -2.86 -10.20 -15.30
C ALA A 215 -2.83 -8.69 -15.03
N LEU A 216 -2.00 -7.95 -15.75
CA LEU A 216 -1.93 -6.49 -15.65
C LEU A 216 -3.25 -5.85 -16.08
N GLN A 217 -3.79 -6.28 -17.21
CA GLN A 217 -5.07 -5.76 -17.70
C GLN A 217 -6.20 -5.98 -16.69
N ALA A 218 -6.33 -7.20 -16.15
CA ALA A 218 -7.32 -7.51 -15.13
C ALA A 218 -7.14 -6.63 -13.87
N ALA A 219 -5.90 -6.48 -13.39
CA ALA A 219 -5.60 -5.67 -12.23
C ALA A 219 -5.95 -4.19 -12.43
N GLN A 220 -5.60 -3.62 -13.59
CA GLN A 220 -5.90 -2.21 -13.92
C GLN A 220 -7.39 -1.99 -14.11
N GLN A 221 -8.08 -2.87 -14.84
CA GLN A 221 -9.53 -2.78 -15.10
C GLN A 221 -10.33 -2.78 -13.79
N HIS A 222 -9.94 -3.61 -12.83
CA HIS A 222 -10.63 -3.74 -11.56
C HIS A 222 -9.98 -2.93 -10.42
N LYS A 223 -9.00 -2.07 -10.73
CA LYS A 223 -8.28 -1.21 -9.77
C LYS A 223 -7.68 -2.01 -8.61
N VAL A 224 -7.11 -3.15 -8.92
CA VAL A 224 -6.42 -4.03 -7.96
C VAL A 224 -4.94 -3.67 -7.93
N ARG A 225 -4.38 -3.50 -6.73
CA ARG A 225 -2.96 -3.28 -6.53
C ARG A 225 -2.27 -4.60 -6.25
N LEU A 226 -1.11 -4.81 -6.87
CA LEU A 226 -0.35 -6.05 -6.78
C LEU A 226 0.88 -5.88 -5.90
N VAL A 227 0.97 -6.68 -4.86
CA VAL A 227 2.18 -6.80 -4.04
C VAL A 227 2.72 -8.21 -4.20
N PHE A 228 3.98 -8.32 -4.56
CA PHE A 228 4.67 -9.59 -4.70
C PHE A 228 5.70 -9.74 -3.59
N VAL A 229 5.70 -10.90 -2.94
CA VAL A 229 6.78 -11.33 -2.06
C VAL A 229 7.54 -12.41 -2.82
N LEU A 230 8.74 -12.08 -3.30
CA LEU A 230 9.60 -12.96 -4.09
C LEU A 230 10.69 -13.53 -3.20
N LEU A 231 10.65 -14.83 -2.93
CA LEU A 231 11.66 -15.54 -2.14
C LEU A 231 12.69 -16.18 -3.06
N GLY A 232 13.94 -15.78 -2.92
CA GLY A 232 15.07 -16.35 -3.64
C GLY A 232 16.00 -15.30 -4.22
N ASN A 233 17.00 -15.76 -4.96
CA ASN A 233 18.04 -14.94 -5.57
C ASN A 233 18.49 -15.56 -6.90
N GLU A 234 19.58 -15.03 -7.49
CA GLU A 234 20.14 -15.50 -8.77
C GLU A 234 20.58 -16.97 -8.75
N GLN A 235 20.83 -17.55 -7.57
CA GLN A 235 21.27 -18.93 -7.42
C GLN A 235 20.07 -19.91 -7.35
N THR A 236 18.95 -19.43 -6.85
CA THR A 236 17.75 -20.25 -6.61
C THR A 236 16.68 -20.09 -7.66
N ILE A 237 16.59 -18.95 -8.33
CA ILE A 237 15.60 -18.64 -9.35
C ILE A 237 16.27 -18.51 -10.70
N SER A 238 15.90 -19.37 -11.64
CA SER A 238 16.31 -19.23 -13.03
C SER A 238 15.81 -17.89 -13.60
N ARG A 239 16.69 -17.15 -14.26
CA ARG A 239 16.37 -15.81 -14.84
C ARG A 239 15.84 -14.82 -13.79
N TYR A 240 16.39 -14.82 -12.59
CA TYR A 240 15.94 -13.99 -11.46
C TYR A 240 15.69 -12.53 -11.83
N HIS A 241 16.62 -11.90 -12.56
CA HIS A 241 16.48 -10.50 -12.94
C HIS A 241 15.26 -10.24 -13.83
N GLU A 242 14.97 -11.13 -14.78
CA GLU A 242 13.81 -10.98 -15.66
C GLU A 242 12.50 -11.20 -14.89
N VAL A 243 12.47 -12.22 -14.04
CA VAL A 243 11.31 -12.47 -13.15
C VAL A 243 11.06 -11.24 -12.28
N ARG A 244 12.10 -10.75 -11.61
CA ARG A 244 12.00 -9.59 -10.74
C ARG A 244 11.55 -8.33 -11.49
N GLN A 245 12.13 -8.03 -12.67
CA GLN A 245 11.72 -6.90 -13.50
C GLN A 245 10.25 -6.98 -13.91
N THR A 246 9.77 -8.17 -14.29
CA THR A 246 8.36 -8.37 -14.63
C THR A 246 7.45 -8.07 -13.44
N LEU A 247 7.76 -8.61 -12.27
CA LEU A 247 7.00 -8.36 -11.05
C LEU A 247 7.03 -6.88 -10.65
N GLU A 248 8.19 -6.23 -10.73
CA GLU A 248 8.35 -4.80 -10.46
C GLU A 248 7.52 -3.94 -11.43
N TYR A 249 7.51 -4.30 -12.70
CA TYR A 249 6.67 -3.63 -13.70
C TYR A 249 5.17 -3.72 -13.37
N LEU A 250 4.66 -4.92 -13.08
CA LEU A 250 3.25 -5.12 -12.73
C LEU A 250 2.88 -4.41 -11.43
N ALA A 251 3.73 -4.53 -10.41
CA ALA A 251 3.53 -3.87 -9.13
C ALA A 251 3.47 -2.35 -9.30
N HIS A 252 4.45 -1.77 -9.98
CA HIS A 252 4.50 -0.33 -10.24
C HIS A 252 3.30 0.17 -11.06
N ALA A 253 2.93 -0.56 -12.11
CA ALA A 253 1.81 -0.20 -12.99
C ALA A 253 0.44 -0.24 -12.28
N THR A 254 0.34 -0.96 -11.17
CA THR A 254 -0.88 -1.08 -10.35
C THR A 254 -0.82 -0.29 -9.03
N GLY A 255 0.32 0.33 -8.72
CA GLY A 255 0.52 1.08 -7.47
C GLY A 255 0.75 0.20 -6.25
N GLY A 256 1.29 -0.98 -6.45
CA GLY A 256 1.75 -1.91 -5.43
C GLY A 256 3.27 -1.88 -5.22
N ALA A 257 3.86 -3.02 -4.84
CA ALA A 257 5.30 -3.16 -4.58
C ALA A 257 5.80 -4.60 -4.79
N VAL A 258 7.10 -4.77 -4.95
CA VAL A 258 7.79 -6.05 -4.83
C VAL A 258 8.67 -6.01 -3.58
N VAL A 259 8.53 -7.02 -2.73
CA VAL A 259 9.41 -7.28 -1.59
C VAL A 259 10.22 -8.52 -1.92
N ALA A 260 11.49 -8.33 -2.29
CA ALA A 260 12.40 -9.42 -2.60
C ALA A 260 13.13 -9.87 -1.35
N VAL A 261 13.19 -11.17 -1.12
CA VAL A 261 13.77 -11.79 0.06
C VAL A 261 14.68 -12.93 -0.37
N GLU A 262 15.96 -12.85 -0.03
CA GLU A 262 16.91 -13.88 -0.43
C GLU A 262 16.77 -15.19 0.35
N GLN A 263 16.34 -15.11 1.59
CA GLN A 263 16.32 -16.24 2.52
C GLN A 263 15.01 -16.27 3.35
N ALA A 264 14.47 -17.45 3.56
CA ALA A 264 13.20 -17.66 4.25
C ALA A 264 13.14 -17.09 5.69
N GLN A 265 14.29 -16.99 6.39
CA GLN A 265 14.35 -16.40 7.73
C GLN A 265 13.93 -14.94 7.77
N ASN A 266 14.08 -14.20 6.67
CA ASN A 266 13.75 -12.78 6.57
C ASN A 266 12.28 -12.53 6.14
N LEU A 267 11.50 -13.59 5.90
CA LEU A 267 10.10 -13.47 5.47
C LEU A 267 9.22 -12.70 6.46
N ARG A 268 9.53 -12.77 7.76
CA ARG A 268 8.80 -11.99 8.77
C ARG A 268 8.93 -10.48 8.53
N GLU A 269 10.14 -10.02 8.23
CA GLU A 269 10.42 -8.61 7.91
C GLU A 269 9.75 -8.23 6.60
N ALA A 270 9.86 -9.09 5.59
CA ALA A 270 9.22 -8.88 4.30
C ALA A 270 7.70 -8.71 4.40
N PHE A 271 7.02 -9.53 5.16
CA PHE A 271 5.58 -9.35 5.38
C PHE A 271 5.26 -8.13 6.27
N GLY A 272 6.20 -7.66 7.08
CA GLY A 272 6.14 -6.35 7.72
C GLY A 272 6.16 -5.20 6.69
N GLU A 273 7.04 -5.26 5.69
CA GLU A 273 7.08 -4.30 4.58
C GLU A 273 5.80 -4.35 3.71
N VAL A 274 5.24 -5.55 3.51
CA VAL A 274 3.92 -5.70 2.89
C VAL A 274 2.87 -4.93 3.69
N LEU A 275 2.81 -5.10 5.01
CA LEU A 275 1.88 -4.38 5.87
C LEU A 275 2.07 -2.88 5.76
N ASP A 276 3.31 -2.39 5.78
CA ASP A 276 3.62 -0.98 5.57
C ASP A 276 3.14 -0.47 4.21
N THR A 277 3.36 -1.24 3.15
CA THR A 277 2.88 -0.91 1.79
C THR A 277 1.38 -0.79 1.75
N LEU A 278 0.73 -1.71 2.41
CA LEU A 278 -0.71 -1.64 2.60
C LEU A 278 -1.11 -0.43 3.48
N GLU A 279 -0.40 0.02 4.51
CA GLU A 279 -0.75 1.11 5.43
C GLU A 279 -0.39 2.49 4.92
N TYR A 280 0.70 2.61 4.25
CA TYR A 280 1.25 3.88 3.83
C TYR A 280 1.26 4.01 2.32
N ALA A 281 1.09 5.23 1.85
CA ALA A 281 1.25 5.58 0.45
C ALA A 281 2.40 6.56 0.28
N PRO A 282 3.15 6.49 -0.84
CA PRO A 282 4.07 7.54 -1.21
C PRO A 282 3.34 8.88 -1.28
N CYS A 283 3.91 9.91 -0.67
CA CYS A 283 3.35 11.25 -0.66
C CYS A 283 4.45 12.31 -0.80
N TYR A 284 4.01 13.54 -0.96
CA TYR A 284 4.82 14.73 -0.73
C TYR A 284 4.30 15.41 0.54
N TYR A 285 5.21 15.75 1.44
CA TYR A 285 4.95 16.73 2.49
C TYR A 285 5.26 18.09 1.91
N VAL A 286 4.21 18.83 1.57
CA VAL A 286 4.34 20.16 0.93
C VAL A 286 4.32 21.20 2.02
N HIS A 287 5.42 21.95 2.15
CA HIS A 287 5.58 23.01 3.12
C HIS A 287 4.94 24.29 2.61
N VAL A 288 3.86 24.69 3.24
CA VAL A 288 3.09 25.89 2.88
C VAL A 288 3.25 26.92 3.99
N ARG A 289 3.55 28.15 3.58
CA ARG A 289 3.57 29.33 4.45
C ARG A 289 2.34 30.19 4.18
N LEU A 290 1.61 30.50 5.24
CA LEU A 290 0.44 31.35 5.20
C LEU A 290 0.79 32.71 5.80
N TYR A 291 0.53 33.77 5.08
CA TYR A 291 0.79 35.18 5.49
C TYR A 291 -0.52 35.88 5.67
N GLU A 292 -0.68 36.55 6.79
CA GLU A 292 -1.75 37.51 7.00
C GLU A 292 -1.36 38.87 6.36
N THR A 293 -2.23 39.41 5.53
CA THR A 293 -2.04 40.69 4.87
C THR A 293 -2.78 41.86 5.57
N ASP A 294 -3.69 41.54 6.51
CA ASP A 294 -4.45 42.52 7.29
C ASP A 294 -4.61 42.03 8.74
N ALA A 295 -3.79 42.59 9.64
CA ALA A 295 -3.77 42.21 11.05
C ALA A 295 -5.05 42.62 11.83
N SER A 296 -5.96 43.38 11.25
CA SER A 296 -7.21 43.81 11.89
C SER A 296 -8.30 42.73 11.91
N ARG A 297 -8.15 41.67 11.13
CA ARG A 297 -9.11 40.55 11.01
C ARG A 297 -8.40 39.20 10.96
N GLN A 298 -8.13 38.64 12.12
CA GLN A 298 -7.60 37.25 12.18
C GLN A 298 -8.74 36.27 11.92
N PRO A 299 -8.65 35.42 10.88
CA PRO A 299 -9.64 34.41 10.65
C PRO A 299 -9.47 33.28 11.68
N GLU A 300 -10.56 32.74 12.22
CA GLU A 300 -10.48 31.55 13.10
C GLU A 300 -10.02 30.31 12.35
N GLN A 301 -10.33 30.23 11.07
CA GLN A 301 -10.03 29.09 10.21
C GLN A 301 -9.80 29.57 8.77
N VAL A 302 -8.87 28.92 8.09
CA VAL A 302 -8.53 29.15 6.68
C VAL A 302 -8.58 27.82 5.95
N GLN A 303 -9.25 27.75 4.81
CA GLN A 303 -9.14 26.63 3.90
C GLN A 303 -7.95 26.86 2.97
N VAL A 304 -7.02 25.92 2.99
CA VAL A 304 -5.86 25.92 2.10
C VAL A 304 -6.10 24.90 1.00
N HIS A 305 -6.12 25.37 -0.23
CA HIS A 305 -6.30 24.59 -1.43
C HIS A 305 -4.93 24.33 -2.05
N LEU A 306 -4.50 23.09 -2.10
CA LEU A 306 -3.24 22.66 -2.71
C LEU A 306 -3.52 21.77 -3.90
N ARG A 307 -2.92 22.09 -5.03
CA ARG A 307 -2.98 21.26 -6.25
C ARG A 307 -1.59 21.15 -6.87
N VAL A 308 -1.27 19.97 -7.37
CA VAL A 308 -0.15 19.77 -8.30
C VAL A 308 -0.71 19.92 -9.71
N ALA A 309 0.05 20.51 -10.63
CA ALA A 309 -0.37 20.71 -12.02
C ALA A 309 -0.93 19.39 -12.60
N ASP A 310 -2.13 19.44 -13.18
CA ASP A 310 -2.91 18.30 -13.69
C ASP A 310 -3.25 17.20 -12.64
N GLY A 311 -3.07 17.51 -11.35
CA GLY A 311 -3.41 16.63 -10.23
C GLY A 311 -4.74 16.97 -9.57
N LYS A 312 -5.11 16.16 -8.57
CA LYS A 312 -6.28 16.42 -7.73
C LYS A 312 -6.02 17.55 -6.75
N GLU A 313 -7.06 18.33 -6.48
CA GLU A 313 -7.00 19.33 -5.41
C GLU A 313 -7.11 18.67 -4.04
N ARG A 314 -6.32 19.18 -3.09
CA ARG A 314 -6.40 18.89 -1.66
C ARG A 314 -6.82 20.13 -0.92
N VAL A 315 -7.88 20.01 -0.12
CA VAL A 315 -8.37 21.10 0.72
C VAL A 315 -8.12 20.75 2.17
N VAL A 316 -7.45 21.65 2.88
CA VAL A 316 -7.07 21.46 4.28
C VAL A 316 -7.56 22.64 5.11
N ASN A 317 -8.26 22.35 6.20
CA ASN A 317 -8.72 23.38 7.13
C ASN A 317 -7.61 23.65 8.18
N VAL A 318 -7.09 24.86 8.19
CA VAL A 318 -6.07 25.32 9.13
C VAL A 318 -6.70 26.28 10.12
N ARG A 319 -6.59 25.98 11.41
CA ARG A 319 -6.97 26.93 12.46
C ARG A 319 -5.89 27.99 12.59
N TRP A 320 -6.33 29.25 12.63
CA TRP A 320 -5.42 30.38 12.75
C TRP A 320 -4.95 30.62 14.18
#